data_2b0d96c8d4e94f343b9df3124e745561
#
_entry.id   2b0d96c8d4e94f343b9df3124e745561
#
_cell.length_a   1.000
_cell.length_b   1.000
_cell.length_c   1.000
_cell.angle_alpha   90.00
_cell.angle_beta   90.00
_cell.angle_gamma   90.00
#
_symmetry.space_group_name_H-M   'P 1'
#
loop_
_entity.id
_entity.type
_entity.pdbx_description
1 polymer ?
#
loop_
_entity_poly.entity_id
_entity_poly.type
_entity_poly.pdbx_seq_one_letter_code
_entity_poly.pdbx_strand_id
1 'polypeptide(L)'
;MFISPARSQDDAIYRKIAWRIVPFLFVCYVVNFIDRVNIGFAKLQFLHDLHLNDAVFGVAAGMFFIGYVLFELPSNLLLARIGVRKTLLRIMVSWGVITVLLMFVKNAPMLYVLRFLLGAAEAGFFPGIILYLTYWFPDNRRGRITSLFIVAVPLAGIIGGPVSGAIMGHLHDALGLRGWQWLFIAEGVPAILL
;
A
#
# COMPACT_ATOMS: atom_id res chain seq x y z
N MET A 1 10.41 -44.64 0.49
CA MET A 1 9.56 -43.73 -0.29
C MET A 1 10.51 -42.79 -1.05
N PHE A 2 10.90 -43.16 -2.29
CA PHE A 2 11.90 -42.41 -3.06
C PHE A 2 11.24 -41.21 -3.71
N ILE A 3 11.68 -40.01 -3.33
CA ILE A 3 11.28 -38.74 -3.98
C ILE A 3 11.95 -38.74 -5.36
N SER A 4 11.17 -38.64 -6.43
CA SER A 4 11.68 -38.56 -7.80
C SER A 4 12.64 -37.39 -7.95
N PRO A 5 13.84 -37.52 -8.57
CA PRO A 5 14.81 -36.45 -8.74
C PRO A 5 14.25 -35.22 -9.50
N ALA A 6 13.28 -35.40 -10.39
CA ALA A 6 12.58 -34.31 -11.07
C ALA A 6 11.83 -33.43 -10.07
N ARG A 7 11.15 -33.98 -9.07
CA ARG A 7 10.42 -33.24 -8.05
C ARG A 7 11.34 -32.38 -7.16
N SER A 8 12.57 -32.83 -6.92
CA SER A 8 13.55 -32.06 -6.14
C SER A 8 14.15 -30.87 -6.91
N GLN A 9 14.31 -31.00 -8.22
CA GLN A 9 14.77 -29.88 -9.08
C GLN A 9 13.70 -28.81 -9.22
N ASP A 10 12.45 -29.18 -9.44
CA ASP A 10 11.32 -28.24 -9.49
C ASP A 10 11.20 -27.47 -8.16
N ASP A 11 11.35 -28.16 -7.02
CA ASP A 11 11.30 -27.55 -5.71
C ASP A 11 12.42 -26.51 -5.49
N ALA A 12 13.61 -26.75 -5.99
CA ALA A 12 14.73 -25.83 -5.91
C ALA A 12 14.49 -24.57 -6.77
N ILE A 13 13.94 -24.73 -7.99
CA ILE A 13 13.60 -23.65 -8.89
C ILE A 13 12.52 -22.74 -8.27
N TYR A 14 11.40 -23.32 -7.82
CA TYR A 14 10.33 -22.57 -7.19
C TYR A 14 10.79 -21.85 -5.92
N ARG A 15 11.66 -22.46 -5.12
CA ARG A 15 12.25 -21.80 -3.94
C ARG A 15 13.09 -20.59 -4.34
N LYS A 16 13.91 -20.69 -5.40
CA LYS A 16 14.72 -19.57 -5.90
C LYS A 16 13.82 -18.43 -6.41
N ILE A 17 12.76 -18.74 -7.14
CA ILE A 17 11.77 -17.75 -7.61
C ILE A 17 11.06 -17.09 -6.43
N ALA A 18 10.61 -17.89 -5.46
CA ALA A 18 9.94 -17.39 -4.27
C ALA A 18 10.80 -16.40 -3.49
N TRP A 19 12.07 -16.74 -3.22
CA TRP A 19 13.00 -15.87 -2.51
C TRP A 19 13.32 -14.57 -3.23
N ARG A 20 13.11 -14.51 -4.55
CA ARG A 20 13.39 -13.32 -5.35
C ARG A 20 12.16 -12.41 -5.50
N ILE A 21 10.97 -12.99 -5.60
CA ILE A 21 9.73 -12.25 -5.89
C ILE A 21 8.94 -11.94 -4.61
N VAL A 22 8.76 -12.93 -3.73
CA VAL A 22 7.84 -12.81 -2.59
C VAL A 22 8.29 -11.76 -1.58
N PRO A 23 9.57 -11.67 -1.16
CA PRO A 23 9.97 -10.64 -0.20
C PRO A 23 9.76 -9.22 -0.72
N PHE A 24 10.05 -8.97 -1.99
CA PHE A 24 9.84 -7.66 -2.60
C PHE A 24 8.35 -7.28 -2.61
N LEU A 25 7.49 -8.16 -3.12
CA LEU A 25 6.04 -7.91 -3.13
C LEU A 25 5.47 -7.80 -1.71
N PHE A 26 6.00 -8.57 -0.76
CA PHE A 26 5.61 -8.50 0.64
C PHE A 26 5.93 -7.13 1.23
N VAL A 27 7.13 -6.61 1.01
CA VAL A 27 7.52 -5.25 1.45
C VAL A 27 6.60 -4.20 0.82
N CYS A 28 6.35 -4.27 -0.49
CA CYS A 28 5.40 -3.37 -1.15
C CYS A 28 4.00 -3.41 -0.49
N TYR A 29 3.55 -4.61 -0.12
CA TYR A 29 2.24 -4.79 0.51
C TYR A 29 2.22 -4.28 1.96
N VAL A 30 3.30 -4.48 2.73
CA VAL A 30 3.45 -3.90 4.07
C VAL A 30 3.43 -2.38 4.00
N VAL A 31 4.18 -1.77 3.08
CA VAL A 31 4.19 -0.30 2.88
C VAL A 31 2.79 0.21 2.53
N ASN A 32 2.07 -0.49 1.65
CA ASN A 32 0.69 -0.14 1.31
C ASN A 32 -0.26 -0.17 2.52
N PHE A 33 -0.14 -1.18 3.39
CA PHE A 33 -0.97 -1.25 4.59
C PHE A 33 -0.58 -0.24 5.66
N ILE A 34 0.72 0.09 5.79
CA ILE A 34 1.19 1.16 6.67
C ILE A 34 0.52 2.48 6.29
N ASP A 35 0.51 2.85 5.00
CA ASP A 35 -0.15 4.07 4.50
C ASP A 35 -1.64 4.12 4.86
N ARG A 36 -2.35 2.99 4.74
CA ARG A 36 -3.77 2.90 5.11
C ARG A 36 -4.04 3.08 6.60
N VAL A 37 -3.15 2.58 7.46
CA VAL A 37 -3.30 2.66 8.92
C VAL A 37 -2.86 4.03 9.44
N ASN A 38 -1.82 4.59 8.86
CA ASN A 38 -1.13 5.77 9.38
C ASN A 38 -1.94 7.06 9.27
N ILE A 39 -2.88 7.14 8.33
CA ILE A 39 -3.81 8.28 8.31
C ILE A 39 -4.64 8.39 9.60
N GLY A 40 -4.90 7.26 10.27
CA GLY A 40 -5.53 7.23 11.57
C GLY A 40 -4.67 7.87 12.66
N PHE A 41 -3.35 7.75 12.57
CA PHE A 41 -2.42 8.41 13.48
C PHE A 41 -2.24 9.88 13.12
N ALA A 42 -2.06 10.20 11.83
CA ALA A 42 -1.98 11.57 11.34
C ALA A 42 -3.21 12.41 11.73
N LYS A 43 -4.40 11.78 11.74
CA LYS A 43 -5.68 12.40 12.10
C LYS A 43 -5.60 13.25 13.37
N LEU A 44 -4.93 12.75 14.41
CA LEU A 44 -4.85 13.43 15.71
C LEU A 44 -4.22 14.82 15.62
N GLN A 45 -3.25 15.00 14.71
CA GLN A 45 -2.59 16.30 14.51
C GLN A 45 -3.26 17.10 13.40
N PHE A 46 -3.50 16.53 12.20
CA PHE A 46 -3.95 17.34 11.07
C PHE A 46 -5.40 17.85 11.22
N LEU A 47 -6.29 17.13 11.92
CA LEU A 47 -7.63 17.66 12.20
C LEU A 47 -7.57 18.91 13.09
N HIS A 48 -6.72 18.87 14.11
CA HIS A 48 -6.49 20.02 14.99
C HIS A 48 -5.89 21.21 14.20
N ASP A 49 -4.82 20.96 13.45
CA ASP A 49 -4.09 21.99 12.69
C ASP A 49 -4.92 22.65 11.58
N LEU A 50 -5.82 21.90 10.96
CA LEU A 50 -6.68 22.36 9.87
C LEU A 50 -8.09 22.77 10.34
N HIS A 51 -8.36 22.73 11.66
CA HIS A 51 -9.67 22.99 12.24
C HIS A 51 -10.79 22.15 11.63
N LEU A 52 -10.49 20.88 11.33
CA LEU A 52 -11.43 19.90 10.81
C LEU A 52 -11.98 19.04 11.95
N ASN A 53 -13.13 18.41 11.73
CA ASN A 53 -13.78 17.54 12.71
C ASN A 53 -13.77 16.08 12.28
N ASP A 54 -14.20 15.19 13.18
CA ASP A 54 -14.27 13.74 12.94
C ASP A 54 -15.24 13.35 11.82
N ALA A 55 -16.30 14.13 11.58
CA ALA A 55 -17.22 13.87 10.48
C ALA A 55 -16.53 14.07 9.13
N VAL A 56 -15.72 15.10 8.98
CA VAL A 56 -14.88 15.34 7.78
C VAL A 56 -13.94 14.18 7.57
N PHE A 57 -13.29 13.68 8.63
CA PHE A 57 -12.42 12.50 8.53
C PHE A 57 -13.19 11.26 8.08
N GLY A 58 -14.37 11.02 8.65
CA GLY A 58 -15.22 9.89 8.27
C GLY A 58 -15.61 9.92 6.79
N VAL A 59 -16.00 11.10 6.28
CA VAL A 59 -16.27 11.28 4.84
C VAL A 59 -15.02 11.03 4.00
N ALA A 60 -13.86 11.57 4.40
CA ALA A 60 -12.60 11.37 3.70
C ALA A 60 -12.19 9.88 3.63
N ALA A 61 -12.41 9.13 4.72
CA ALA A 61 -12.21 7.69 4.74
C ALA A 61 -13.18 6.98 3.79
N GLY A 62 -14.45 7.38 3.75
CA GLY A 62 -15.45 6.86 2.79
C GLY A 62 -15.06 7.15 1.35
N MET A 63 -14.56 8.36 1.04
CA MET A 63 -14.12 8.74 -0.31
C MET A 63 -12.99 7.86 -0.83
N PHE A 64 -12.06 7.45 0.04
CA PHE A 64 -11.03 6.47 -0.32
C PHE A 64 -11.65 5.15 -0.79
N PHE A 65 -12.58 4.58 -0.03
CA PHE A 65 -13.22 3.32 -0.40
C PHE A 65 -14.07 3.44 -1.67
N ILE A 66 -14.75 4.57 -1.87
CA ILE A 66 -15.51 4.83 -3.11
C ILE A 66 -14.55 4.83 -4.31
N GLY A 67 -13.43 5.55 -4.23
CA GLY A 67 -12.42 5.54 -5.27
C GLY A 67 -11.85 4.14 -5.52
N TYR A 68 -11.55 3.41 -4.45
CA TYR A 68 -11.02 2.05 -4.53
C TYR A 68 -11.99 1.10 -5.27
N VAL A 69 -13.25 1.04 -4.85
CA VAL A 69 -14.26 0.14 -5.44
C VAL A 69 -14.56 0.51 -6.90
N LEU A 70 -14.71 1.80 -7.22
CA LEU A 70 -15.01 2.25 -8.58
C LEU A 70 -13.88 1.93 -9.56
N PHE A 71 -12.63 2.02 -9.11
CA PHE A 71 -11.46 1.82 -9.97
C PHE A 71 -10.87 0.40 -9.90
N GLU A 72 -11.36 -0.47 -9.04
CA GLU A 72 -10.87 -1.85 -8.94
C GLU A 72 -11.09 -2.62 -10.24
N LEU A 73 -12.28 -2.59 -10.80
CA LEU A 73 -12.57 -3.27 -12.07
C LEU A 73 -11.80 -2.66 -13.26
N PRO A 74 -11.80 -1.32 -13.49
CA PRO A 74 -10.97 -0.70 -14.52
C PRO A 74 -9.48 -1.03 -14.38
N SER A 75 -8.94 -1.02 -13.15
CA SER A 75 -7.55 -1.34 -12.88
C SER A 75 -7.21 -2.79 -13.24
N ASN A 76 -8.10 -3.74 -12.91
CA ASN A 76 -7.93 -5.15 -13.25
C ASN A 76 -8.04 -5.40 -14.77
N LEU A 77 -8.94 -4.69 -15.48
CA LEU A 77 -9.01 -4.73 -16.94
C LEU A 77 -7.73 -4.18 -17.59
N LEU A 78 -7.20 -3.09 -17.04
CA LEU A 78 -5.94 -2.52 -17.49
C LEU A 78 -4.79 -3.49 -17.24
N LEU A 79 -4.76 -4.14 -16.08
CA LEU A 79 -3.77 -5.16 -15.73
C LEU A 79 -3.75 -6.31 -16.74
N ALA A 80 -4.92 -6.76 -17.21
CA ALA A 80 -5.03 -7.79 -18.24
C ALA A 80 -4.47 -7.33 -19.61
N ARG A 81 -4.54 -6.01 -19.92
CA ARG A 81 -4.09 -5.45 -21.19
C ARG A 81 -2.60 -5.12 -21.24
N ILE A 82 -2.08 -4.41 -20.22
CA ILE A 82 -0.70 -3.89 -20.21
C ILE A 82 0.28 -4.76 -19.41
N GLY A 83 -0.25 -5.77 -18.73
CA GLY A 83 0.52 -6.71 -17.92
C GLY A 83 0.77 -6.22 -16.49
N VAL A 84 1.07 -7.19 -15.62
CA VAL A 84 1.17 -6.99 -14.16
C VAL A 84 2.27 -6.00 -13.79
N ARG A 85 3.47 -6.13 -14.34
CA ARG A 85 4.62 -5.29 -13.98
C ARG A 85 4.36 -3.81 -14.20
N LYS A 86 3.82 -3.44 -15.36
CA LYS A 86 3.51 -2.04 -15.69
C LYS A 86 2.37 -1.50 -14.83
N THR A 87 1.39 -2.35 -14.53
CA THR A 87 0.25 -1.97 -13.69
C THR A 87 0.68 -1.75 -12.24
N LEU A 88 1.47 -2.64 -11.65
CA LEU A 88 1.98 -2.47 -10.28
C LEU A 88 2.86 -1.22 -10.18
N LEU A 89 3.77 -1.00 -11.13
CA LEU A 89 4.59 0.22 -11.17
C LEU A 89 3.72 1.49 -11.21
N ARG A 90 2.71 1.52 -12.10
CA ARG A 90 1.75 2.63 -12.17
C ARG A 90 1.07 2.86 -10.82
N ILE A 91 0.55 1.80 -10.20
CA ILE A 91 -0.15 1.87 -8.92
C ILE A 91 0.78 2.45 -7.86
N MET A 92 1.99 1.92 -7.71
CA MET A 92 2.93 2.36 -6.68
C MET A 92 3.35 3.81 -6.87
N VAL A 93 3.70 4.21 -8.10
CA VAL A 93 4.08 5.60 -8.38
C VAL A 93 2.91 6.57 -8.19
N SER A 94 1.71 6.26 -8.74
CA SER A 94 0.56 7.15 -8.59
C SER A 94 0.09 7.24 -7.15
N TRP A 95 0.03 6.13 -6.42
CA TRP A 95 -0.28 6.10 -5.00
C TRP A 95 0.74 6.90 -4.20
N GLY A 96 2.04 6.64 -4.34
CA GLY A 96 3.07 7.35 -3.59
C GLY A 96 3.05 8.87 -3.84
N VAL A 97 2.85 9.30 -5.09
CA VAL A 97 2.70 10.74 -5.43
C VAL A 97 1.48 11.34 -4.73
N ILE A 98 0.32 10.66 -4.76
CA ILE A 98 -0.90 11.19 -4.13
C ILE A 98 -0.74 11.22 -2.60
N THR A 99 -0.08 10.22 -1.99
CA THR A 99 0.24 10.23 -0.56
C THR A 99 1.12 11.43 -0.19
N VAL A 100 2.17 11.71 -0.97
CA VAL A 100 2.97 12.93 -0.76
C VAL A 100 2.12 14.20 -0.93
N LEU A 101 1.20 14.26 -1.90
CA LEU A 101 0.32 15.41 -2.09
C LEU A 101 -0.62 15.66 -0.90
N LEU A 102 -0.92 14.66 -0.08
CA LEU A 102 -1.70 14.85 1.15
C LEU A 102 -1.03 15.80 2.14
N MET A 103 0.31 15.98 2.11
CA MET A 103 0.99 16.96 2.94
C MET A 103 0.54 18.42 2.68
N PHE A 104 -0.03 18.70 1.51
CA PHE A 104 -0.49 20.04 1.11
C PHE A 104 -1.96 20.28 1.40
N VAL A 105 -2.67 19.35 2.05
CA VAL A 105 -4.08 19.53 2.39
C VAL A 105 -4.28 20.74 3.29
N LYS A 106 -5.24 21.59 2.89
CA LYS A 106 -5.59 22.82 3.62
C LYS A 106 -7.06 22.88 4.04
N ASN A 107 -7.93 22.07 3.44
CA ASN A 107 -9.37 22.08 3.69
C ASN A 107 -10.02 20.72 3.40
N ALA A 108 -11.26 20.56 3.84
CA ALA A 108 -12.01 19.32 3.67
C ALA A 108 -12.22 18.90 2.19
N PRO A 109 -12.60 19.78 1.24
CA PRO A 109 -12.75 19.38 -0.16
C PRO A 109 -11.46 18.82 -0.77
N MET A 110 -10.32 19.43 -0.49
CA MET A 110 -9.02 18.95 -0.97
C MET A 110 -8.69 17.55 -0.37
N LEU A 111 -8.98 17.35 0.91
CA LEU A 111 -8.83 16.06 1.57
C LEU A 111 -9.70 15.00 0.89
N TYR A 112 -10.97 15.30 0.59
CA TYR A 112 -11.89 14.37 -0.07
C TYR A 112 -11.40 13.95 -1.44
N VAL A 113 -10.98 14.93 -2.26
CA VAL A 113 -10.46 14.65 -3.61
C VAL A 113 -9.21 13.81 -3.56
N LEU A 114 -8.23 14.15 -2.73
CA LEU A 114 -7.00 13.39 -2.62
C LEU A 114 -7.22 11.97 -2.06
N ARG A 115 -8.13 11.81 -1.12
CA ARG A 115 -8.51 10.48 -0.60
C ARG A 115 -9.21 9.62 -1.65
N PHE A 116 -10.11 10.21 -2.44
CA PHE A 116 -10.73 9.52 -3.57
C PHE A 116 -9.69 9.08 -4.61
N LEU A 117 -8.79 9.98 -5.01
CA LEU A 117 -7.71 9.69 -5.97
C LEU A 117 -6.74 8.64 -5.43
N LEU A 118 -6.44 8.67 -4.12
CA LEU A 118 -5.60 7.67 -3.47
C LEU A 118 -6.24 6.29 -3.56
N GLY A 119 -7.53 6.16 -3.23
CA GLY A 119 -8.28 4.92 -3.38
C GLY A 119 -8.29 4.41 -4.82
N ALA A 120 -8.53 5.30 -5.79
CA ALA A 120 -8.48 4.97 -7.22
C ALA A 120 -7.08 4.52 -7.68
N ALA A 121 -6.01 5.13 -7.16
CA ALA A 121 -4.63 4.78 -7.48
C ALA A 121 -4.24 3.41 -6.91
N GLU A 122 -4.64 3.09 -5.67
CA GLU A 122 -4.38 1.81 -5.03
C GLU A 122 -5.24 0.65 -5.57
N ALA A 123 -6.34 0.96 -6.26
CA ALA A 123 -7.26 -0.03 -6.77
C ALA A 123 -6.56 -1.03 -7.71
N GLY A 124 -6.78 -2.32 -7.45
CA GLY A 124 -6.17 -3.40 -8.23
C GLY A 124 -4.77 -3.83 -7.75
N PHE A 125 -4.21 -3.25 -6.68
CA PHE A 125 -2.90 -3.65 -6.17
C PHE A 125 -2.89 -5.09 -5.67
N PHE A 126 -3.77 -5.45 -4.74
CA PHE A 126 -3.85 -6.80 -4.21
C PHE A 126 -4.26 -7.86 -5.27
N PRO A 127 -5.33 -7.67 -6.05
CA PRO A 127 -5.64 -8.57 -7.16
C PRO A 127 -4.49 -8.70 -8.16
N GLY A 128 -3.75 -7.62 -8.42
CA GLY A 128 -2.57 -7.62 -9.27
C GLY A 128 -1.44 -8.51 -8.73
N ILE A 129 -1.16 -8.45 -7.43
CA ILE A 129 -0.19 -9.34 -6.78
C ILE A 129 -0.65 -10.80 -6.91
N ILE A 130 -1.90 -11.10 -6.59
CA ILE A 130 -2.44 -12.46 -6.70
C ILE A 130 -2.32 -12.99 -8.13
N LEU A 131 -2.71 -12.21 -9.13
CA LEU A 131 -2.56 -12.60 -10.53
C LEU A 131 -1.07 -12.80 -10.91
N TYR A 132 -0.17 -11.93 -10.44
CA TYR A 132 1.26 -12.12 -10.68
C TYR A 132 1.78 -13.43 -10.11
N LEU A 133 1.36 -13.79 -8.91
CA LEU A 133 1.72 -15.06 -8.29
C LEU A 133 1.18 -16.27 -9.07
N THR A 134 0.03 -16.13 -9.78
CA THR A 134 -0.50 -17.23 -10.61
C THR A 134 0.40 -17.56 -11.81
N TYR A 135 1.15 -16.60 -12.32
CA TYR A 135 2.08 -16.84 -13.42
C TYR A 135 3.35 -17.58 -13.00
N TRP A 136 3.73 -17.49 -11.72
CA TRP A 136 4.97 -18.05 -11.21
C TRP A 136 4.79 -19.32 -10.37
N PHE A 137 3.60 -19.50 -9.78
CA PHE A 137 3.37 -20.59 -8.82
C PHE A 137 2.11 -21.39 -9.17
N PRO A 138 2.22 -22.74 -9.19
CA PRO A 138 1.08 -23.63 -9.35
C PRO A 138 0.14 -23.53 -8.13
N ASP A 139 -1.12 -23.99 -8.30
CA ASP A 139 -2.18 -23.84 -7.31
C ASP A 139 -1.85 -24.42 -5.94
N ASN A 140 -1.16 -25.57 -5.91
CA ASN A 140 -0.77 -26.26 -4.69
C ASN A 140 0.25 -25.48 -3.82
N ARG A 141 0.95 -24.48 -4.37
CA ARG A 141 1.94 -23.65 -3.67
C ARG A 141 1.44 -22.23 -3.42
N ARG A 142 0.51 -21.75 -4.23
CA ARG A 142 -0.02 -20.38 -4.21
C ARG A 142 -0.68 -20.04 -2.89
N GLY A 143 -1.51 -20.96 -2.34
CA GLY A 143 -2.20 -20.74 -1.08
C GLY A 143 -1.26 -20.37 0.07
N ARG A 144 -0.13 -21.08 0.21
CA ARG A 144 0.88 -20.79 1.24
C ARG A 144 1.56 -19.44 1.04
N ILE A 145 1.82 -19.03 -0.20
CA ILE A 145 2.44 -17.75 -0.50
C ILE A 145 1.43 -16.62 -0.25
N THR A 146 0.18 -16.78 -0.69
CA THR A 146 -0.88 -15.78 -0.47
C THR A 146 -1.14 -15.56 1.02
N SER A 147 -1.09 -16.61 1.85
CA SER A 147 -1.28 -16.45 3.30
C SER A 147 -0.19 -15.59 3.96
N LEU A 148 1.04 -15.53 3.41
CA LEU A 148 2.07 -14.60 3.89
C LEU A 148 1.65 -13.14 3.74
N PHE A 149 0.94 -12.79 2.66
CA PHE A 149 0.46 -11.42 2.46
C PHE A 149 -0.62 -11.04 3.47
N ILE A 150 -1.42 -12.01 3.95
CA ILE A 150 -2.41 -11.74 5.01
C ILE A 150 -1.69 -11.34 6.31
N VAL A 151 -0.52 -11.91 6.60
CA VAL A 151 0.30 -11.55 7.77
C VAL A 151 0.86 -10.12 7.68
N ALA A 152 0.99 -9.55 6.49
CA ALA A 152 1.43 -8.17 6.33
C ALA A 152 0.47 -7.15 6.98
N VAL A 153 -0.83 -7.46 7.06
CA VAL A 153 -1.85 -6.57 7.63
C VAL A 153 -1.61 -6.30 9.13
N PRO A 154 -1.58 -7.34 10.01
CA PRO A 154 -1.27 -7.11 11.42
C PRO A 154 0.16 -6.59 11.62
N LEU A 155 1.13 -7.00 10.79
CA LEU A 155 2.50 -6.49 10.86
C LEU A 155 2.56 -4.99 10.60
N ALA A 156 1.85 -4.50 9.59
CA ALA A 156 1.72 -3.08 9.29
C ALA A 156 1.10 -2.31 10.46
N GLY A 157 0.09 -2.86 11.13
CA GLY A 157 -0.50 -2.26 12.34
C GLY A 157 0.49 -2.17 13.51
N ILE A 158 1.27 -3.23 13.74
CA ILE A 158 2.27 -3.28 14.83
C ILE A 158 3.42 -2.28 14.57
N ILE A 159 3.89 -2.18 13.34
CA ILE A 159 5.00 -1.31 12.96
C ILE A 159 4.52 0.13 12.76
N GLY A 160 3.37 0.32 12.12
CA GLY A 160 2.83 1.62 11.72
C GLY A 160 2.69 2.58 12.89
N GLY A 161 2.09 2.14 14.01
CA GLY A 161 1.90 3.00 15.18
C GLY A 161 3.19 3.61 15.73
N PRO A 162 4.18 2.79 16.16
CA PRO A 162 5.45 3.29 16.65
C PRO A 162 6.21 4.16 15.65
N VAL A 163 6.23 3.77 14.36
CA VAL A 163 6.91 4.53 13.31
C VAL A 163 6.22 5.88 13.10
N SER A 164 4.89 5.92 12.99
CA SER A 164 4.14 7.17 12.84
C SER A 164 4.32 8.08 14.04
N GLY A 165 4.26 7.53 15.25
CA GLY A 165 4.48 8.29 16.49
C GLY A 165 5.90 8.88 16.55
N ALA A 166 6.91 8.11 16.18
CA ALA A 166 8.30 8.58 16.12
C ALA A 166 8.48 9.69 15.07
N ILE A 167 7.96 9.52 13.85
CA ILE A 167 8.05 10.54 12.79
C ILE A 167 7.35 11.82 13.24
N MET A 168 6.11 11.73 13.70
CA MET A 168 5.31 12.90 14.10
C MET A 168 5.88 13.61 15.33
N GLY A 169 6.52 12.87 16.25
CA GLY A 169 7.11 13.46 17.46
C GLY A 169 8.47 14.09 17.22
N HIS A 170 9.36 13.41 16.47
CA HIS A 170 10.76 13.88 16.29
C HIS A 170 10.92 14.88 15.14
N LEU A 171 10.06 14.83 14.12
CA LEU A 171 10.14 15.70 12.96
C LEU A 171 9.13 16.86 13.00
N HIS A 172 8.43 17.05 14.14
CA HIS A 172 7.53 18.17 14.31
C HIS A 172 8.33 19.50 14.20
N ASP A 173 7.83 20.43 13.37
CA ASP A 173 8.46 21.72 13.03
C ASP A 173 9.85 21.63 12.34
N ALA A 174 10.31 20.42 11.99
CA ALA A 174 11.52 20.28 11.18
C ALA A 174 11.29 20.86 9.78
N LEU A 175 12.16 21.73 9.32
CA LEU A 175 12.06 22.47 8.04
C LEU A 175 10.74 23.24 7.87
N GLY A 176 10.07 23.62 8.95
CA GLY A 176 8.80 24.33 8.91
C GLY A 176 7.58 23.45 8.55
N LEU A 177 7.73 22.14 8.54
CA LEU A 177 6.66 21.19 8.27
C LEU A 177 6.14 20.57 9.58
N ARG A 178 4.83 20.35 9.65
CA ARG A 178 4.17 19.65 10.75
C ARG A 178 4.50 18.15 10.75
N GLY A 179 4.43 17.51 11.89
CA GLY A 179 4.72 16.07 12.01
C GLY A 179 3.89 15.17 11.07
N TRP A 180 2.60 15.47 10.88
CA TRP A 180 1.74 14.73 9.95
C TRP A 180 2.13 14.92 8.47
N GLN A 181 2.71 16.06 8.10
CA GLN A 181 3.22 16.28 6.74
C GLN A 181 4.44 15.41 6.46
N TRP A 182 5.35 15.31 7.44
CA TRP A 182 6.48 14.38 7.37
C TRP A 182 6.05 12.93 7.26
N LEU A 183 4.95 12.56 7.93
CA LEU A 183 4.41 11.20 7.85
C LEU A 183 4.02 10.87 6.41
N PHE A 184 3.27 11.73 5.73
CA PHE A 184 2.89 11.50 4.32
C PHE A 184 4.08 11.48 3.37
N ILE A 185 5.13 12.26 3.62
CA ILE A 185 6.39 12.18 2.85
C ILE A 185 7.07 10.82 3.09
N ALA A 186 7.19 10.42 4.35
CA ALA A 186 7.86 9.17 4.73
C ALA A 186 7.15 7.91 4.22
N GLU A 187 5.86 8.00 3.92
CA GLU A 187 5.06 6.91 3.35
C GLU A 187 5.06 6.92 1.82
N GLY A 188 4.86 8.09 1.23
CA GLY A 188 4.76 8.20 -0.23
C GLY A 188 6.10 8.02 -0.95
N VAL A 189 7.21 8.52 -0.39
CA VAL A 189 8.53 8.39 -1.03
C VAL A 189 8.97 6.94 -1.19
N PRO A 190 8.92 6.06 -0.17
CA PRO A 190 9.23 4.64 -0.36
C PRO A 190 8.36 3.95 -1.41
N ALA A 191 7.07 4.30 -1.49
CA ALA A 191 6.17 3.75 -2.49
C ALA A 191 6.59 4.10 -3.93
N ILE A 192 7.16 5.30 -4.15
CA ILE A 192 7.66 5.73 -5.46
C ILE A 192 8.98 5.03 -5.82
N LEU A 193 9.83 4.73 -4.82
CA LEU A 193 11.16 4.17 -5.01
C LEU A 193 11.19 2.65 -5.17
N LEU A 194 10.17 1.94 -4.65
CA LEU A 194 10.02 0.49 -4.76
C LEU A 194 9.49 0.07 -6.13
#